data_213cf9361afbdd7259679a927b2bd49d
#
_entry.id   213cf9361afbdd7259679a927b2bd49d
#
_cell.length_a   1.000
_cell.length_b   1.000
_cell.length_c   1.000
_cell.angle_alpha   90.00
_cell.angle_beta   90.00
_cell.angle_gamma   90.00
#
_symmetry.space_group_name_H-M   'P 1'
#
loop_
_entity.id
_entity.type
_entity.pdbx_description
1 polymer ?
#
loop_
_entity_poly.entity_id
_entity_poly.type
_entity_poly.pdbx_seq_one_letter_code
_entity_poly.pdbx_strand_id
1 'polypeptide(L)'
;MKKPFLLLSLLLTFGLHADCAAWGTVGHRAIAEVAQRHLTPKAKAAIERYTGSTPLAEYAVFMDEVAADPRYKEPFRGWHASIADAECNSPAEVREKYRKGRDGVTG
;
A
#
# COMPACT_ATOMS: atom_id res chain seq x y z
N MET A 1 28.32 -39.65 8.61
CA MET A 1 26.85 -39.64 8.67
C MET A 1 26.23 -38.28 9.11
N LYS A 2 26.92 -37.16 8.90
CA LYS A 2 26.40 -35.79 9.29
C LYS A 2 26.04 -34.89 8.10
N LYS A 3 26.16 -35.36 6.86
CA LYS A 3 25.92 -34.56 5.64
C LYS A 3 24.44 -34.38 5.20
N PRO A 4 23.52 -35.33 5.46
CA PRO A 4 22.11 -35.12 5.05
C PRO A 4 21.40 -34.05 5.87
N PHE A 5 21.76 -33.82 7.11
CA PHE A 5 21.15 -32.78 7.95
C PHE A 5 21.51 -31.35 7.49
N LEU A 6 22.73 -31.17 7.00
CA LEU A 6 23.18 -29.87 6.49
C LEU A 6 22.51 -29.52 5.17
N LEU A 7 22.28 -30.50 4.30
CA LEU A 7 21.52 -30.29 3.05
C LEU A 7 20.03 -30.02 3.29
N LEU A 8 19.45 -30.70 4.28
CA LEU A 8 18.04 -30.48 4.63
C LEU A 8 17.80 -29.10 5.26
N SER A 9 18.73 -28.62 6.11
CA SER A 9 18.65 -27.27 6.66
C SER A 9 18.85 -26.19 5.60
N LEU A 10 19.74 -26.42 4.63
CA LEU A 10 19.95 -25.49 3.51
C LEU A 10 18.73 -25.42 2.58
N LEU A 11 18.08 -26.55 2.31
CA LEU A 11 16.82 -26.59 1.54
C LEU A 11 15.65 -25.91 2.28
N LEU A 12 15.59 -26.03 3.61
CA LEU A 12 14.57 -25.34 4.41
C LEU A 12 14.77 -23.82 4.42
N THR A 13 16.01 -23.34 4.44
CA THR A 13 16.30 -21.90 4.40
C THR A 13 16.07 -21.29 3.03
N PHE A 14 16.27 -22.04 1.95
CA PHE A 14 15.98 -21.57 0.59
C PHE A 14 14.49 -21.61 0.23
N GLY A 15 13.69 -22.49 0.87
CA GLY A 15 12.25 -22.60 0.63
C GLY A 15 11.37 -21.58 1.36
N LEU A 16 11.93 -20.82 2.30
CA LEU A 16 11.20 -19.83 3.12
C LEU A 16 11.48 -18.39 2.73
N HIS A 17 11.84 -18.13 1.49
CA HIS A 17 11.74 -16.79 0.94
C HIS A 17 10.24 -16.56 0.64
N ALA A 18 9.47 -16.31 1.69
CA ALA A 18 8.23 -15.58 1.53
C ALA A 18 8.66 -14.23 0.97
N ASP A 19 8.32 -13.97 -0.30
CA ASP A 19 8.38 -12.64 -0.86
C ASP A 19 7.60 -11.75 0.10
N CYS A 20 8.31 -11.02 0.94
CA CYS A 20 7.75 -9.96 1.75
C CYS A 20 7.47 -8.81 0.79
N ALA A 21 6.51 -9.03 -0.13
CA ALA A 21 5.93 -7.99 -0.92
C ALA A 21 5.20 -7.08 0.06
N ALA A 22 5.86 -5.97 0.42
CA ALA A 22 5.26 -4.96 1.24
C ALA A 22 3.93 -4.56 0.58
N TRP A 23 2.83 -4.75 1.32
CA TRP A 23 1.49 -4.25 0.99
C TRP A 23 1.09 -4.42 -0.49
N GLY A 24 1.03 -5.64 -0.99
CA GLY A 24 0.47 -5.93 -2.30
C GLY A 24 -1.07 -5.83 -2.31
N THR A 25 -1.66 -6.09 -3.46
CA THR A 25 -3.12 -6.07 -3.73
C THR A 25 -3.96 -6.68 -2.60
N VAL A 26 -3.53 -7.80 -2.04
CA VAL A 26 -4.23 -8.48 -0.95
C VAL A 26 -4.23 -7.63 0.32
N GLY A 27 -3.10 -7.03 0.67
CA GLY A 27 -2.99 -6.16 1.84
C GLY A 27 -3.85 -4.90 1.72
N HIS A 28 -3.83 -4.22 0.58
CA HIS A 28 -4.66 -3.04 0.32
C HIS A 28 -6.16 -3.38 0.40
N ARG A 29 -6.59 -4.47 -0.23
CA ARG A 29 -7.99 -4.94 -0.19
C ARG A 29 -8.42 -5.30 1.23
N ALA A 30 -7.58 -6.00 1.98
CA ALA A 30 -7.88 -6.39 3.36
C ALA A 30 -8.08 -5.17 4.28
N ILE A 31 -7.22 -4.15 4.18
CA ILE A 31 -7.36 -2.91 4.95
C ILE A 31 -8.63 -2.17 4.58
N ALA A 32 -8.93 -2.04 3.29
CA ALA A 32 -10.13 -1.36 2.82
C ALA A 32 -11.41 -2.08 3.30
N GLU A 33 -11.41 -3.41 3.31
CA GLU A 33 -12.51 -4.22 3.83
C GLU A 33 -12.72 -3.99 5.34
N VAL A 34 -11.63 -3.96 6.11
CA VAL A 34 -11.70 -3.64 7.55
C VAL A 34 -12.24 -2.22 7.76
N ALA A 35 -11.71 -1.25 7.01
CA ALA A 35 -12.19 0.14 7.09
C ALA A 35 -13.69 0.23 6.76
N GLN A 36 -14.15 -0.42 5.71
CA GLN A 36 -15.56 -0.42 5.30
C GLN A 36 -16.49 -0.95 6.40
N ARG A 37 -16.07 -1.97 7.14
CA ARG A 37 -16.84 -2.55 8.26
C ARG A 37 -16.94 -1.62 9.47
N HIS A 38 -16.01 -0.67 9.60
CA HIS A 38 -15.95 0.28 10.72
C HIS A 38 -16.45 1.69 10.36
N LEU A 39 -16.98 1.90 9.15
CA LEU A 39 -17.55 3.18 8.77
C LEU A 39 -18.77 3.53 9.61
N THR A 40 -18.83 4.78 10.06
CA THR A 40 -20.09 5.32 10.59
C THR A 40 -21.15 5.42 9.49
N PRO A 41 -22.45 5.39 9.81
CA PRO A 41 -23.51 5.56 8.80
C PRO A 41 -23.34 6.82 7.96
N LYS A 42 -22.89 7.93 8.56
CA LYS A 42 -22.62 9.19 7.86
C LYS A 42 -21.45 9.06 6.87
N ALA A 43 -20.36 8.44 7.29
CA ALA A 43 -19.20 8.23 6.43
C ALA A 43 -19.53 7.26 5.29
N LYS A 44 -20.25 6.19 5.58
CA LYS A 44 -20.74 5.25 4.57
C LYS A 44 -21.57 5.94 3.50
N ALA A 45 -22.59 6.72 3.89
CA ALA A 45 -23.44 7.45 2.97
C ALA A 45 -22.65 8.50 2.14
N ALA A 46 -21.62 9.11 2.71
CA ALA A 46 -20.76 10.04 1.98
C ALA A 46 -19.92 9.34 0.91
N ILE A 47 -19.37 8.18 1.22
CA ILE A 47 -18.56 7.37 0.30
C ILE A 47 -19.44 6.82 -0.82
N GLU A 48 -20.60 6.24 -0.49
CA GLU A 48 -21.52 5.65 -1.46
C GLU A 48 -22.02 6.65 -2.53
N ARG A 49 -22.00 7.94 -2.25
CA ARG A 49 -22.27 8.96 -3.28
C ARG A 49 -21.26 8.96 -4.43
N TYR A 50 -20.04 8.51 -4.19
CA TYR A 50 -18.97 8.47 -5.19
C TYR A 50 -18.75 7.06 -5.73
N THR A 51 -18.88 6.04 -4.90
CA THR A 51 -18.59 4.65 -5.23
C THR A 51 -19.82 3.84 -5.62
N GLY A 52 -21.03 4.37 -5.36
CA GLY A 52 -22.25 3.59 -5.46
C GLY A 52 -22.22 2.42 -4.49
N SER A 53 -22.60 1.24 -4.97
CA SER A 53 -22.57 0.00 -4.19
C SER A 53 -21.23 -0.75 -4.29
N THR A 54 -20.24 -0.20 -5.00
CA THR A 54 -18.94 -0.86 -5.19
C THR A 54 -18.15 -0.86 -3.88
N PRO A 55 -17.65 -2.02 -3.41
CA PRO A 55 -16.86 -2.10 -2.18
C PRO A 55 -15.58 -1.27 -2.24
N LEU A 56 -15.16 -0.71 -1.11
CA LEU A 56 -13.89 0.04 -1.01
C LEU A 56 -12.67 -0.78 -1.40
N ALA A 57 -12.72 -2.09 -1.19
CA ALA A 57 -11.66 -3.01 -1.57
C ALA A 57 -11.32 -2.96 -3.08
N GLU A 58 -12.29 -2.66 -3.94
CA GLU A 58 -12.04 -2.54 -5.38
C GLU A 58 -11.27 -1.25 -5.74
N TYR A 59 -11.46 -0.19 -4.97
CA TYR A 59 -10.72 1.07 -5.18
C TYR A 59 -9.35 1.09 -4.52
N ALA A 60 -9.12 0.22 -3.53
CA ALA A 60 -7.89 0.22 -2.74
C ALA A 60 -6.62 -0.11 -3.54
N VAL A 61 -6.75 -0.73 -4.70
CA VAL A 61 -5.64 -1.13 -5.59
C VAL A 61 -5.45 -0.17 -6.77
N PHE A 62 -6.29 0.85 -6.89
CA PHE A 62 -6.30 1.75 -8.05
C PHE A 62 -4.93 2.37 -8.34
N MET A 63 -4.22 2.85 -7.31
CA MET A 63 -2.91 3.48 -7.51
C MET A 63 -1.85 2.49 -7.97
N ASP A 64 -1.89 1.24 -7.52
CA ASP A 64 -1.00 0.19 -8.00
C ASP A 64 -1.28 -0.14 -9.48
N GLU A 65 -2.55 -0.21 -9.86
CA GLU A 65 -2.97 -0.44 -11.24
C GLU A 65 -2.55 0.71 -12.16
N VAL A 66 -2.73 1.95 -11.72
CA VAL A 66 -2.30 3.15 -12.45
C VAL A 66 -0.77 3.19 -12.58
N ALA A 67 -0.04 2.86 -11.52
CA ALA A 67 1.42 2.83 -11.55
C ALA A 67 1.97 1.72 -12.45
N ALA A 68 1.21 0.64 -12.66
CA ALA A 68 1.57 -0.45 -13.56
C ALA A 68 1.25 -0.15 -15.04
N ASP A 69 0.32 0.77 -15.32
CA ASP A 69 -0.06 1.13 -16.68
C ASP A 69 1.00 2.05 -17.32
N PRO A 70 1.60 1.67 -18.44
CA PRO A 70 2.64 2.48 -19.11
C PRO A 70 2.21 3.91 -19.44
N ARG A 71 0.91 4.15 -19.68
CA ARG A 71 0.35 5.48 -20.02
C ARG A 71 0.39 6.45 -18.86
N TYR A 72 0.33 5.94 -17.62
CA TYR A 72 0.21 6.73 -16.40
C TYR A 72 1.42 6.62 -15.48
N LYS A 73 2.30 5.67 -15.75
CA LYS A 73 3.48 5.39 -14.90
C LYS A 73 4.32 6.65 -14.64
N GLU A 74 4.65 7.41 -15.66
CA GLU A 74 5.50 8.61 -15.49
C GLU A 74 4.77 9.77 -14.79
N PRO A 75 3.53 10.15 -15.21
CA PRO A 75 2.79 11.21 -14.51
C PRO A 75 2.55 10.94 -13.02
N PHE A 76 2.32 9.68 -12.65
CA PHE A 76 1.99 9.28 -11.27
C PHE A 76 3.16 8.67 -10.50
N ARG A 77 4.36 8.75 -11.05
CA ARG A 77 5.56 8.22 -10.40
C ARG A 77 5.78 8.86 -9.03
N GLY A 78 5.79 8.03 -8.00
CA GLY A 78 5.98 8.46 -6.61
C GLY A 78 4.73 8.99 -5.89
N TRP A 79 3.59 9.10 -6.58
CA TRP A 79 2.35 9.56 -5.93
C TRP A 79 1.75 8.55 -4.97
N HIS A 80 2.06 7.28 -5.18
CA HIS A 80 1.54 6.18 -4.35
C HIS A 80 2.31 5.98 -3.03
N ALA A 81 3.48 6.57 -2.90
CA ALA A 81 4.32 6.41 -1.73
C ALA A 81 4.63 7.76 -1.10
N SER A 82 4.35 7.89 0.19
CA SER A 82 4.77 9.02 1.00
C SER A 82 5.64 8.53 2.15
N ILE A 83 6.81 9.12 2.29
CA ILE A 83 7.76 8.79 3.35
C ILE A 83 8.04 10.07 4.12
N ALA A 84 7.79 10.03 5.43
CA ALA A 84 8.16 11.09 6.35
C ALA A 84 9.20 10.56 7.35
N ASP A 85 10.19 11.37 7.67
CA ASP A 85 11.16 11.02 8.71
C ASP A 85 10.49 11.01 10.08
N ALA A 86 10.98 10.12 10.96
CA ALA A 86 10.50 10.01 12.32
C ALA A 86 10.67 11.32 13.14
N GLU A 87 11.53 12.24 12.66
CA GLU A 87 11.76 13.54 13.26
C GLU A 87 10.68 14.58 12.93
N CYS A 88 9.85 14.33 11.91
CA CYS A 88 8.76 15.22 11.57
C CYS A 88 7.61 15.06 12.57
N ASN A 89 7.33 16.11 13.33
CA ASN A 89 6.34 16.10 14.42
C ASN A 89 4.98 16.68 13.99
N SER A 90 4.88 17.19 12.78
CA SER A 90 3.64 17.79 12.26
C SER A 90 3.50 17.64 10.75
N PRO A 91 2.27 17.71 10.21
CA PRO A 91 2.05 17.74 8.77
C PRO A 91 2.70 18.95 8.07
N ALA A 92 2.86 20.05 8.79
CA ALA A 92 3.50 21.24 8.25
C ALA A 92 5.01 21.00 8.00
N GLU A 93 5.70 20.34 8.95
CA GLU A 93 7.11 19.98 8.80
C GLU A 93 7.31 18.97 7.65
N VAL A 94 6.41 17.99 7.52
CA VAL A 94 6.45 17.06 6.40
C VAL A 94 6.31 17.80 5.07
N ARG A 95 5.34 18.69 4.93
CA ARG A 95 5.15 19.49 3.71
C ARG A 95 6.34 20.35 3.38
N GLU A 96 6.95 21.00 4.37
CA GLU A 96 8.12 21.86 4.13
C GLU A 96 9.32 21.04 3.68
N LYS A 97 9.60 19.90 4.34
CA LYS A 97 10.73 19.04 4.03
C LYS A 97 10.59 18.36 2.67
N TYR A 98 9.36 17.93 2.32
CA TYR A 98 9.07 17.16 1.11
C TYR A 98 8.24 17.93 0.07
N ARG A 99 8.25 19.26 0.13
CA ARG A 99 7.45 20.15 -0.74
C ARG A 99 7.57 19.87 -2.24
N LYS A 100 8.61 19.19 -2.69
CA LYS A 100 8.82 18.78 -4.08
C LYS A 100 8.40 17.32 -4.34
N GLY A 101 7.88 16.65 -3.34
CA GLY A 101 7.42 15.28 -3.44
C GLY A 101 6.23 15.16 -4.40
N ARG A 102 6.23 14.09 -5.17
CA ARG A 102 5.13 13.70 -6.04
C ARG A 102 4.42 12.50 -5.43
N ASP A 103 4.00 12.63 -4.18
CA ASP A 103 3.22 11.59 -3.53
C ASP A 103 1.74 11.96 -3.51
N GLY A 104 0.88 11.00 -3.25
CA GLY A 104 -0.56 11.20 -3.21
C GLY A 104 -1.07 12.05 -2.03
N VAL A 105 -0.17 12.49 -1.14
CA VAL A 105 -0.48 13.29 0.05
C VAL A 105 -0.05 14.74 -0.12
N THR A 106 1.11 14.96 -0.73
CA THR A 106 1.73 16.28 -0.84
C THR A 106 1.79 16.81 -2.27
N GLY A 107 1.40 15.99 -3.24
CA GLY A 107 1.36 16.32 -4.68
C GLY A 107 0.27 17.27 -5.11
#